data_1f3d7e433c5c684fa0fa1f866d29a811
#
_entry.id   1f3d7e433c5c684fa0fa1f866d29a811
#
_cell.length_a   1.000
_cell.length_b   1.000
_cell.length_c   1.000
_cell.angle_alpha   90.00
_cell.angle_beta   90.00
_cell.angle_gamma   90.00
#
_symmetry.space_group_name_H-M   'P 1'
#
loop_
_entity.id
_entity.type
_entity.pdbx_description
1 polymer ?
#
loop_
_entity_poly.entity_id
_entity_poly.type
_entity_poly.pdbx_seq_one_letter_code
_entity_poly.pdbx_strand_id
1 'polypeptide(L)'
;MYEGPIIDTHTHPMLDKESQIVSEPHAPEAYRALVRGSQVSRAAAITIARSGDLERTMTRNDAVLKLSVDSGGFFYPVCSVHPADGAAAIEEVDRVAAAGAAWLKLHPNTQEFDVAQPAVRRVVRRAAEHGLPVLFDAYSPWDADQPGKFVNLAMEVPESRLILAHAHGPGFPQLLMYDILARYPWWRRNVWTDISVTGLMMAGGPFADQFAWVLRKVGVDRVVFGSDFPLDDPVAAARAVALLGFTEEEQAAILHDNAAALLGGK
;
A
#
# COMPACT_ATOMS: atom_id res chain seq x y z
N MET A 1 -2.56 -24.95 0.50
CA MET A 1 -1.85 -23.71 0.06
C MET A 1 -2.75 -23.07 -0.99
N TYR A 2 -3.02 -21.79 -0.89
CA TYR A 2 -3.87 -21.07 -1.83
C TYR A 2 -3.32 -21.16 -3.26
N GLU A 3 -4.18 -21.52 -4.21
CA GLU A 3 -3.84 -21.70 -5.63
C GLU A 3 -4.55 -20.69 -6.56
N GLY A 4 -5.33 -19.79 -5.97
CA GLY A 4 -6.05 -18.75 -6.71
C GLY A 4 -5.16 -17.59 -7.18
N PRO A 5 -5.75 -16.58 -7.85
CA PRO A 5 -5.02 -15.41 -8.31
C PRO A 5 -4.49 -14.57 -7.14
N ILE A 6 -3.36 -13.90 -7.33
CA ILE A 6 -2.73 -13.02 -6.34
C ILE A 6 -2.69 -11.60 -6.90
N ILE A 7 -3.01 -10.62 -6.05
CA ILE A 7 -2.85 -9.19 -6.32
C ILE A 7 -1.75 -8.65 -5.41
N ASP A 8 -0.63 -8.23 -6.00
CA ASP A 8 0.46 -7.58 -5.28
C ASP A 8 0.18 -6.08 -5.17
N THR A 9 -0.11 -5.62 -3.96
CA THR A 9 -0.54 -4.24 -3.73
C THR A 9 0.59 -3.26 -3.49
N HIS A 10 1.84 -3.74 -3.43
CA HIS A 10 2.97 -2.89 -3.12
C HIS A 10 4.19 -3.28 -3.94
N THR A 11 4.39 -2.57 -5.06
CA THR A 11 5.60 -2.73 -5.90
C THR A 11 6.05 -1.39 -6.47
N HIS A 12 7.35 -1.22 -6.60
CA HIS A 12 7.98 -0.02 -7.15
C HIS A 12 8.77 -0.34 -8.42
N PRO A 13 8.11 -0.70 -9.54
CA PRO A 13 8.81 -0.92 -10.79
C PRO A 13 9.43 0.40 -11.25
N MET A 14 10.71 0.39 -11.58
CA MET A 14 11.44 1.56 -12.00
C MET A 14 11.01 1.98 -13.40
N LEU A 15 10.47 3.20 -13.52
CA LEU A 15 10.03 3.80 -14.77
C LEU A 15 11.02 4.84 -15.30
N ASP A 16 11.91 5.34 -14.45
CA ASP A 16 13.01 6.22 -14.80
C ASP A 16 14.29 5.84 -14.06
N LYS A 17 15.44 6.34 -14.54
CA LYS A 17 16.76 6.03 -13.98
C LYS A 17 17.02 6.65 -12.60
N GLU A 18 16.17 7.55 -12.15
CA GLU A 18 16.38 8.32 -10.92
C GLU A 18 15.56 7.80 -9.74
N SER A 19 14.64 6.88 -10.01
CA SER A 19 13.75 6.28 -9.00
C SER A 19 14.42 5.09 -8.29
N GLN A 20 15.68 5.23 -7.88
CA GLN A 20 16.42 4.11 -7.27
C GLN A 20 16.08 3.99 -5.78
N ILE A 21 15.35 2.93 -5.43
CA ILE A 21 15.21 2.46 -4.05
C ILE A 21 16.40 1.56 -3.70
N VAL A 22 16.84 0.74 -4.67
CA VAL A 22 18.01 -0.13 -4.59
C VAL A 22 18.86 0.01 -5.85
N SER A 23 20.12 -0.46 -5.81
CA SER A 23 21.07 -0.35 -6.91
C SER A 23 20.79 -1.23 -8.12
N GLU A 24 20.00 -2.28 -7.96
CA GLU A 24 19.69 -3.24 -9.01
C GLU A 24 18.58 -2.75 -9.96
N PRO A 25 18.62 -3.13 -11.24
CA PRO A 25 17.54 -2.83 -12.18
C PRO A 25 16.22 -3.48 -11.75
N HIS A 26 15.16 -2.69 -11.68
CA HIS A 26 13.83 -3.14 -11.24
C HIS A 26 12.72 -2.60 -12.13
N ALA A 27 12.97 -2.62 -13.45
CA ALA A 27 11.99 -2.24 -14.47
C ALA A 27 10.74 -3.17 -14.42
N PRO A 28 9.59 -2.73 -14.96
CA PRO A 28 8.37 -3.53 -15.00
C PRO A 28 8.57 -4.94 -15.60
N GLU A 29 9.44 -5.05 -16.60
CA GLU A 29 9.79 -6.33 -17.25
C GLU A 29 10.51 -7.28 -16.29
N ALA A 30 11.38 -6.77 -15.41
CA ALA A 30 12.07 -7.56 -14.39
C ALA A 30 11.05 -8.16 -13.41
N TYR A 31 10.09 -7.36 -12.92
CA TYR A 31 9.01 -7.86 -12.09
C TYR A 31 8.21 -8.97 -12.79
N ARG A 32 7.78 -8.72 -14.05
CA ARG A 32 7.03 -9.70 -14.84
C ARG A 32 7.80 -10.99 -15.08
N ALA A 33 9.13 -10.91 -15.21
CA ALA A 33 9.98 -12.10 -15.36
C ALA A 33 10.00 -12.93 -14.07
N LEU A 34 10.08 -12.30 -12.89
CA LEU A 34 10.05 -12.98 -11.60
C LEU A 34 8.72 -13.71 -11.35
N VAL A 35 7.59 -13.07 -11.66
CA VAL A 35 6.27 -13.65 -11.39
C VAL A 35 5.76 -14.58 -12.50
N ARG A 36 6.54 -14.79 -13.56
CA ARG A 36 6.15 -15.67 -14.67
C ARG A 36 5.89 -17.09 -14.19
N GLY A 37 4.67 -17.60 -14.46
CA GLY A 37 4.26 -18.95 -14.03
C GLY A 37 3.85 -19.03 -12.55
N SER A 38 3.80 -17.92 -11.83
CA SER A 38 3.18 -17.83 -10.51
C SER A 38 1.69 -17.48 -10.61
N GLN A 39 1.00 -17.39 -9.47
CA GLN A 39 -0.40 -16.96 -9.40
C GLN A 39 -0.57 -15.43 -9.38
N VAL A 40 0.51 -14.64 -9.41
CA VAL A 40 0.40 -13.16 -9.45
C VAL A 40 -0.26 -12.74 -10.76
N SER A 41 -1.47 -12.23 -10.64
CA SER A 41 -2.35 -11.83 -11.75
C SER A 41 -2.37 -10.34 -11.98
N ARG A 42 -2.14 -9.54 -10.93
CA ARG A 42 -2.07 -8.06 -10.97
C ARG A 42 -1.04 -7.56 -9.97
N ALA A 43 -0.47 -6.39 -10.26
CA ALA A 43 0.48 -5.73 -9.37
C ALA A 43 0.28 -4.21 -9.37
N ALA A 44 0.54 -3.54 -8.26
CA ALA A 44 0.60 -2.09 -8.19
C ALA A 44 1.80 -1.57 -9.01
N ALA A 45 1.64 -0.46 -9.73
CA ALA A 45 2.77 0.32 -10.21
C ALA A 45 2.80 1.64 -9.43
N ILE A 46 3.71 1.74 -8.47
CA ILE A 46 3.76 2.85 -7.52
C ILE A 46 4.80 3.86 -7.94
N THR A 47 4.43 5.15 -7.91
CA THR A 47 5.36 6.28 -7.97
C THR A 47 5.38 7.05 -6.66
N ILE A 48 6.41 7.86 -6.43
CA ILE A 48 6.56 8.71 -5.24
C ILE A 48 6.90 10.13 -5.69
N ALA A 49 6.04 11.10 -5.36
CA ALA A 49 6.24 12.52 -5.63
C ALA A 49 7.30 13.14 -4.72
N ARG A 50 7.90 14.23 -5.18
CA ARG A 50 8.78 15.08 -4.37
C ARG A 50 8.21 16.49 -4.25
N SER A 51 8.43 17.16 -3.12
CA SER A 51 7.99 18.53 -2.89
C SER A 51 8.60 19.49 -3.90
N GLY A 52 7.78 20.40 -4.43
CA GLY A 52 8.21 21.46 -5.34
C GLY A 52 8.57 21.00 -6.75
N ASP A 53 8.36 19.71 -7.09
CA ASP A 53 8.65 19.14 -8.41
C ASP A 53 7.36 18.57 -9.05
N LEU A 54 6.42 19.47 -9.29
CA LEU A 54 5.10 19.10 -9.82
C LEU A 54 5.19 18.53 -11.24
N GLU A 55 6.04 19.09 -12.09
CA GLU A 55 6.22 18.62 -13.47
C GLU A 55 6.69 17.16 -13.50
N ARG A 56 7.66 16.83 -12.69
CA ARG A 56 8.16 15.45 -12.56
C ARG A 56 7.12 14.53 -11.91
N THR A 57 6.37 15.03 -10.93
CA THR A 57 5.27 14.28 -10.31
C THR A 57 4.23 13.90 -11.36
N MET A 58 3.78 14.84 -12.18
CA MET A 58 2.84 14.60 -13.28
C MET A 58 3.41 13.61 -14.30
N THR A 59 4.67 13.78 -14.71
CA THR A 59 5.33 12.87 -15.66
C THR A 59 5.37 11.42 -15.13
N ARG A 60 5.67 11.23 -13.86
CA ARG A 60 5.71 9.91 -13.23
C ARG A 60 4.32 9.30 -13.06
N ASN A 61 3.33 10.09 -12.69
CA ASN A 61 1.93 9.67 -12.63
C ASN A 61 1.44 9.23 -14.01
N ASP A 62 1.75 9.99 -15.06
CA ASP A 62 1.40 9.64 -16.44
C ASP A 62 2.09 8.33 -16.88
N ALA A 63 3.33 8.11 -16.45
CA ALA A 63 4.05 6.87 -16.75
C ALA A 63 3.39 5.62 -16.14
N VAL A 64 2.93 5.67 -14.89
CA VAL A 64 2.22 4.53 -14.28
C VAL A 64 0.82 4.35 -14.86
N LEU A 65 0.12 5.43 -15.21
CA LEU A 65 -1.15 5.37 -15.92
C LEU A 65 -0.99 4.71 -17.31
N LYS A 66 0.04 5.11 -18.05
CA LYS A 66 0.37 4.50 -19.34
C LYS A 66 0.76 3.03 -19.17
N LEU A 67 1.59 2.69 -18.20
CA LEU A 67 1.99 1.30 -17.94
C LEU A 67 0.78 0.40 -17.68
N SER A 68 -0.23 0.91 -16.99
CA SER A 68 -1.48 0.17 -16.79
C SER A 68 -2.13 -0.22 -18.11
N VAL A 69 -2.24 0.72 -19.04
CA VAL A 69 -2.81 0.46 -20.38
C VAL A 69 -1.93 -0.49 -21.17
N ASP A 70 -0.63 -0.21 -21.26
CA ASP A 70 0.34 -1.00 -22.05
C ASP A 70 0.47 -2.45 -21.57
N SER A 71 0.27 -2.68 -20.27
CA SER A 71 0.32 -4.01 -19.66
C SER A 71 -1.00 -4.79 -19.74
N GLY A 72 -2.03 -4.21 -20.36
CA GLY A 72 -3.37 -4.80 -20.41
C GLY A 72 -4.02 -4.93 -19.03
N GLY A 73 -3.71 -4.00 -18.10
CA GLY A 73 -4.24 -3.98 -16.73
C GLY A 73 -3.54 -4.91 -15.75
N PHE A 74 -2.44 -5.56 -16.16
CA PHE A 74 -1.62 -6.33 -15.21
C PHE A 74 -1.06 -5.41 -14.12
N PHE A 75 -0.44 -4.30 -14.50
CA PHE A 75 -0.13 -3.24 -13.56
C PHE A 75 -1.33 -2.30 -13.41
N TYR A 76 -1.70 -1.98 -12.17
CA TYR A 76 -2.67 -0.92 -11.90
C TYR A 76 -1.96 0.30 -11.31
N PRO A 77 -2.41 1.53 -11.68
CA PRO A 77 -1.66 2.73 -11.38
C PRO A 77 -1.90 3.19 -9.94
N VAL A 78 -0.82 3.36 -9.20
CA VAL A 78 -0.80 3.99 -7.88
C VAL A 78 0.00 5.28 -7.99
N CYS A 79 -0.73 6.38 -8.18
CA CYS A 79 -0.17 7.71 -8.37
C CYS A 79 0.27 8.33 -7.05
N SER A 80 1.02 9.42 -7.09
CA SER A 80 1.49 10.10 -5.89
C SER A 80 1.38 11.61 -6.05
N VAL A 81 1.23 12.30 -4.93
CA VAL A 81 1.33 13.75 -4.81
C VAL A 81 2.16 14.10 -3.58
N HIS A 82 2.69 15.32 -3.50
CA HIS A 82 3.33 15.78 -2.29
C HIS A 82 2.41 16.74 -1.52
N PRO A 83 2.06 16.46 -0.24
CA PRO A 83 1.11 17.30 0.50
C PRO A 83 1.53 18.77 0.62
N ALA A 84 2.85 19.06 0.66
CA ALA A 84 3.35 20.42 0.78
C ALA A 84 3.12 21.28 -0.49
N ASP A 85 2.79 20.67 -1.63
CA ASP A 85 2.49 21.41 -2.88
C ASP A 85 1.09 22.07 -2.85
N GLY A 86 0.35 21.90 -1.76
CA GLY A 86 -0.86 22.66 -1.47
C GLY A 86 -1.98 22.46 -2.48
N ALA A 87 -2.41 23.54 -3.15
CA ALA A 87 -3.50 23.48 -4.15
C ALA A 87 -3.11 22.62 -5.36
N ALA A 88 -1.86 22.70 -5.80
CA ALA A 88 -1.39 21.92 -6.94
C ALA A 88 -1.43 20.39 -6.67
N ALA A 89 -1.16 19.97 -5.42
CA ALA A 89 -1.35 18.56 -5.03
C ALA A 89 -2.83 18.13 -5.14
N ILE A 90 -3.77 18.99 -4.77
CA ILE A 90 -5.20 18.68 -4.85
C ILE A 90 -5.67 18.60 -6.32
N GLU A 91 -5.23 19.54 -7.17
CA GLU A 91 -5.51 19.53 -8.60
C GLU A 91 -4.94 18.26 -9.27
N GLU A 92 -3.75 17.83 -8.86
CA GLU A 92 -3.15 16.59 -9.37
C GLU A 92 -3.91 15.34 -8.89
N VAL A 93 -4.44 15.30 -7.66
CA VAL A 93 -5.35 14.24 -7.22
C VAL A 93 -6.56 14.15 -8.14
N ASP A 94 -7.18 15.29 -8.46
CA ASP A 94 -8.33 15.35 -9.38
C ASP A 94 -7.98 14.81 -10.76
N ARG A 95 -6.84 15.25 -11.28
CA ARG A 95 -6.36 14.88 -12.61
C ARG A 95 -6.12 13.36 -12.71
N VAL A 96 -5.38 12.78 -11.75
CA VAL A 96 -5.07 11.35 -11.80
C VAL A 96 -6.30 10.49 -11.53
N ALA A 97 -7.22 10.94 -10.68
CA ALA A 97 -8.49 10.26 -10.46
C ALA A 97 -9.31 10.18 -11.75
N ALA A 98 -9.42 11.32 -12.48
CA ALA A 98 -10.10 11.38 -13.78
C ALA A 98 -9.40 10.53 -14.86
N ALA A 99 -8.07 10.39 -14.77
CA ALA A 99 -7.26 9.58 -15.67
C ALA A 99 -7.26 8.07 -15.34
N GLY A 100 -7.91 7.67 -14.25
CA GLY A 100 -8.08 6.25 -13.90
C GLY A 100 -7.05 5.71 -12.90
N ALA A 101 -6.42 6.57 -12.09
CA ALA A 101 -5.65 6.10 -10.93
C ALA A 101 -6.49 5.15 -10.09
N ALA A 102 -5.88 4.05 -9.65
CA ALA A 102 -6.54 3.10 -8.78
C ALA A 102 -6.42 3.52 -7.31
N TRP A 103 -5.23 3.94 -6.89
CA TRP A 103 -4.91 4.38 -5.53
C TRP A 103 -3.96 5.59 -5.57
N LEU A 104 -3.73 6.19 -4.40
CA LEU A 104 -2.63 7.12 -4.17
C LEU A 104 -1.58 6.50 -3.25
N LYS A 105 -0.31 6.86 -3.43
CA LYS A 105 0.80 6.57 -2.50
C LYS A 105 1.27 7.85 -1.83
N LEU A 106 1.40 7.79 -0.52
CA LEU A 106 2.09 8.78 0.31
C LEU A 106 3.17 8.08 1.15
N HIS A 107 4.35 8.69 1.23
CA HIS A 107 5.51 8.08 1.89
C HIS A 107 6.15 9.08 2.86
N PRO A 108 5.68 9.17 4.11
CA PRO A 108 6.10 10.19 5.07
C PRO A 108 7.62 10.35 5.18
N ASN A 109 8.37 9.24 5.27
CA ASN A 109 9.83 9.29 5.40
C ASN A 109 10.52 9.81 4.12
N THR A 110 10.22 9.24 2.96
CA THR A 110 10.86 9.61 1.68
C THR A 110 10.42 11.00 1.20
N GLN A 111 9.19 11.40 1.51
CA GLN A 111 8.63 12.71 1.17
C GLN A 111 8.83 13.75 2.28
N GLU A 112 9.43 13.38 3.40
CA GLU A 112 9.81 14.29 4.49
C GLU A 112 8.64 15.11 5.05
N PHE A 113 7.49 14.47 5.31
CA PHE A 113 6.35 15.12 5.93
C PHE A 113 5.85 14.36 7.17
N ASP A 114 5.23 15.07 8.10
CA ASP A 114 4.53 14.50 9.24
C ASP A 114 3.08 14.17 8.86
N VAL A 115 2.62 12.95 9.19
CA VAL A 115 1.26 12.47 8.93
C VAL A 115 0.19 13.37 9.56
N ALA A 116 0.49 14.01 10.69
CA ALA A 116 -0.43 14.91 11.39
C ALA A 116 -0.63 16.28 10.71
N GLN A 117 0.15 16.59 9.66
CA GLN A 117 0.04 17.89 8.98
C GLN A 117 -1.34 18.09 8.33
N PRO A 118 -1.94 19.29 8.45
CA PRO A 118 -3.22 19.59 7.80
C PRO A 118 -3.23 19.39 6.27
N ALA A 119 -2.05 19.52 5.64
CA ALA A 119 -1.90 19.28 4.21
C ALA A 119 -2.14 17.81 3.83
N VAL A 120 -1.67 16.87 4.65
CA VAL A 120 -1.92 15.43 4.47
C VAL A 120 -3.41 15.13 4.54
N ARG A 121 -4.10 15.65 5.55
CA ARG A 121 -5.54 15.50 5.71
C ARG A 121 -6.33 16.03 4.50
N ARG A 122 -5.91 17.17 3.91
CA ARG A 122 -6.56 17.70 2.70
C ARG A 122 -6.42 16.75 1.52
N VAL A 123 -5.21 16.22 1.29
CA VAL A 123 -4.97 15.24 0.22
C VAL A 123 -5.80 13.97 0.43
N VAL A 124 -5.81 13.43 1.65
CA VAL A 124 -6.57 12.20 1.98
C VAL A 124 -8.08 12.42 1.80
N ARG A 125 -8.60 13.58 2.22
CA ARG A 125 -10.01 13.92 2.01
C ARG A 125 -10.34 14.01 0.52
N ARG A 126 -9.48 14.67 -0.27
CA ARG A 126 -9.72 14.75 -1.71
C ARG A 126 -9.66 13.38 -2.39
N ALA A 127 -8.73 12.52 -1.99
CA ALA A 127 -8.67 11.14 -2.45
C ALA A 127 -9.97 10.37 -2.11
N ALA A 128 -10.48 10.53 -0.89
CA ALA A 128 -11.73 9.90 -0.45
C ALA A 128 -12.94 10.37 -1.27
N GLU A 129 -13.02 11.67 -1.62
CA GLU A 129 -14.07 12.22 -2.50
C GLU A 129 -14.10 11.56 -3.87
N HIS A 130 -12.94 11.12 -4.39
CA HIS A 130 -12.82 10.35 -5.62
C HIS A 130 -12.90 8.82 -5.41
N GLY A 131 -13.08 8.37 -4.16
CA GLY A 131 -13.08 6.95 -3.83
C GLY A 131 -11.72 6.27 -3.99
N LEU A 132 -10.62 7.02 -3.98
CA LEU A 132 -9.27 6.48 -4.06
C LEU A 132 -8.77 6.03 -2.67
N PRO A 133 -8.38 4.77 -2.48
CA PRO A 133 -7.59 4.35 -1.34
C PRO A 133 -6.24 5.08 -1.32
N VAL A 134 -5.70 5.30 -0.12
CA VAL A 134 -4.37 5.92 0.06
C VAL A 134 -3.45 4.92 0.76
N LEU A 135 -2.43 4.46 0.04
CA LEU A 135 -1.36 3.61 0.58
C LEU A 135 -0.28 4.50 1.20
N PHE A 136 -0.13 4.39 2.50
CA PHE A 136 0.94 5.06 3.24
C PHE A 136 2.09 4.11 3.53
N ASP A 137 3.33 4.58 3.39
CA ASP A 137 4.42 3.99 4.16
C ASP A 137 4.13 4.24 5.65
N ALA A 138 4.10 3.18 6.44
CA ALA A 138 3.62 3.24 7.82
C ALA A 138 4.60 2.65 8.83
N TYR A 139 5.87 2.60 8.45
CA TYR A 139 6.95 2.28 9.38
C TYR A 139 7.98 3.41 9.39
N SER A 140 8.16 4.02 10.54
CA SER A 140 9.20 5.03 10.74
C SER A 140 9.93 4.76 12.07
N PRO A 141 11.23 4.48 12.04
CA PRO A 141 12.02 4.38 13.26
C PRO A 141 12.31 5.77 13.87
N TRP A 142 12.02 6.86 13.14
CA TRP A 142 12.25 8.24 13.58
C TRP A 142 11.01 8.92 14.17
N ASP A 143 9.82 8.36 13.97
CA ASP A 143 8.55 8.92 14.43
C ASP A 143 7.80 7.87 15.26
N ALA A 144 8.11 7.82 16.54
CA ALA A 144 7.51 6.86 17.47
C ALA A 144 5.97 7.04 17.61
N ASP A 145 5.47 8.24 17.33
CA ASP A 145 4.05 8.57 17.45
C ASP A 145 3.27 8.35 16.14
N GLN A 146 3.95 7.97 15.06
CA GLN A 146 3.34 7.80 13.74
C GLN A 146 2.09 6.90 13.76
N PRO A 147 2.04 5.76 14.47
CA PRO A 147 0.85 4.93 14.52
C PRO A 147 -0.39 5.66 15.07
N GLY A 148 -0.21 6.48 16.12
CA GLY A 148 -1.29 7.31 16.67
C GLY A 148 -1.75 8.41 15.71
N LYS A 149 -0.85 8.96 14.89
CA LYS A 149 -1.18 9.95 13.86
C LYS A 149 -2.06 9.34 12.78
N PHE A 150 -1.85 8.07 12.39
CA PHE A 150 -2.73 7.37 11.45
C PHE A 150 -4.12 7.13 12.03
N VAL A 151 -4.23 6.80 13.31
CA VAL A 151 -5.54 6.72 13.99
C VAL A 151 -6.27 8.05 13.92
N ASN A 152 -5.60 9.15 14.27
CA ASN A 152 -6.19 10.48 14.20
C ASN A 152 -6.63 10.83 12.77
N LEU A 153 -5.80 10.56 11.77
CA LEU A 153 -6.14 10.80 10.36
C LEU A 153 -7.37 10.00 9.93
N ALA A 154 -7.46 8.72 10.30
CA ALA A 154 -8.61 7.88 10.02
C ALA A 154 -9.90 8.37 10.67
N MET A 155 -9.81 8.95 11.87
CA MET A 155 -10.95 9.55 12.58
C MET A 155 -11.38 10.89 11.96
N GLU A 156 -10.43 11.71 11.53
CA GLU A 156 -10.68 13.02 10.93
C GLU A 156 -11.21 12.94 9.48
N VAL A 157 -10.96 11.82 8.79
CA VAL A 157 -11.44 11.54 7.43
C VAL A 157 -12.08 10.14 7.40
N PRO A 158 -13.26 9.97 8.04
CA PRO A 158 -13.88 8.65 8.23
C PRO A 158 -14.34 7.99 6.92
N GLU A 159 -14.48 8.73 5.83
CA GLU A 159 -14.79 8.25 4.49
C GLU A 159 -13.55 7.75 3.73
N SER A 160 -12.35 7.98 4.24
CA SER A 160 -11.11 7.51 3.63
C SER A 160 -10.96 5.99 3.70
N ARG A 161 -10.12 5.46 2.83
CA ARG A 161 -9.61 4.08 2.88
C ARG A 161 -8.09 4.15 2.98
N LEU A 162 -7.56 4.00 4.20
CA LEU A 162 -6.13 4.08 4.47
C LEU A 162 -5.54 2.68 4.45
N ILE A 163 -4.47 2.48 3.70
CA ILE A 163 -3.71 1.22 3.68
C ILE A 163 -2.34 1.53 4.27
N LEU A 164 -2.02 0.90 5.39
CA LEU A 164 -0.77 1.11 6.12
C LEU A 164 0.22 0.03 5.72
N ALA A 165 1.25 0.42 4.97
CA ALA A 165 2.26 -0.50 4.50
C ALA A 165 3.08 -1.11 5.65
N HIS A 166 3.62 -2.30 5.39
CA HIS A 166 4.57 -3.01 6.24
C HIS A 166 4.02 -3.42 7.61
N ALA A 167 2.70 -3.35 7.85
CA ALA A 167 2.10 -3.71 9.14
C ALA A 167 2.83 -3.09 10.36
N HIS A 168 3.33 -1.86 10.23
CA HIS A 168 4.20 -1.17 11.19
C HIS A 168 5.57 -1.87 11.44
N GLY A 169 6.01 -2.77 10.56
CA GLY A 169 7.32 -3.44 10.68
C GLY A 169 7.48 -4.20 12.00
N PRO A 170 8.63 -4.07 12.69
CA PRO A 170 8.84 -4.67 14.01
C PRO A 170 7.85 -4.20 15.09
N GLY A 171 7.20 -3.07 14.87
CA GLY A 171 6.16 -2.51 15.74
C GLY A 171 4.76 -3.08 15.50
N PHE A 172 4.61 -4.16 14.75
CA PHE A 172 3.32 -4.75 14.38
C PHE A 172 2.32 -4.95 15.55
N PRO A 173 2.73 -5.18 16.83
CA PRO A 173 1.77 -5.26 17.91
C PRO A 173 0.95 -4.00 18.13
N GLN A 174 1.42 -2.84 17.64
CA GLN A 174 0.67 -1.57 17.70
C GLN A 174 -0.61 -1.61 16.86
N LEU A 175 -0.72 -2.51 15.88
CA LEU A 175 -1.97 -2.75 15.15
C LEU A 175 -3.14 -3.17 16.05
N LEU A 176 -2.87 -3.70 17.26
CA LEU A 176 -3.92 -4.05 18.23
C LEU A 176 -4.78 -2.86 18.66
N MET A 177 -4.31 -1.62 18.46
CA MET A 177 -5.15 -0.44 18.68
C MET A 177 -6.41 -0.46 17.82
N TYR A 178 -6.33 -1.01 16.59
CA TYR A 178 -7.49 -1.12 15.69
C TYR A 178 -8.49 -2.19 16.16
N ASP A 179 -8.06 -3.27 16.83
CA ASP A 179 -8.96 -4.22 17.51
C ASP A 179 -9.72 -3.54 18.66
N ILE A 180 -9.02 -2.71 19.44
CA ILE A 180 -9.66 -1.94 20.50
C ILE A 180 -10.69 -0.96 19.93
N LEU A 181 -10.31 -0.20 18.90
CA LEU A 181 -11.20 0.78 18.25
C LEU A 181 -12.42 0.12 17.59
N ALA A 182 -12.27 -1.08 17.05
CA ALA A 182 -13.37 -1.81 16.42
C ALA A 182 -14.53 -2.15 17.37
N ARG A 183 -14.32 -2.06 18.69
CA ARG A 183 -15.36 -2.24 19.72
C ARG A 183 -16.28 -1.04 19.89
N TYR A 184 -15.92 0.10 19.28
CA TYR A 184 -16.70 1.32 19.39
C TYR A 184 -17.55 1.54 18.13
N PRO A 185 -18.86 1.86 18.27
CA PRO A 185 -19.78 1.97 17.12
C PRO A 185 -19.49 3.17 16.21
N TRP A 186 -18.72 4.15 16.68
CA TRP A 186 -18.32 5.31 15.89
C TRP A 186 -17.08 5.03 14.99
N TRP A 187 -16.31 3.96 15.26
CA TRP A 187 -15.16 3.61 14.46
C TRP A 187 -15.56 3.02 13.10
N ARG A 188 -15.07 3.60 12.02
CA ARG A 188 -15.47 3.23 10.64
C ARG A 188 -14.72 2.04 10.08
N ARG A 189 -13.69 1.51 10.78
CA ARG A 189 -12.84 0.43 10.29
C ARG A 189 -12.28 0.74 8.89
N ASN A 190 -11.92 1.99 8.63
CA ASN A 190 -11.45 2.52 7.36
C ASN A 190 -9.93 2.42 7.19
N VAL A 191 -9.29 1.52 7.94
CA VAL A 191 -7.86 1.25 7.91
C VAL A 191 -7.64 -0.21 7.53
N TRP A 192 -6.77 -0.41 6.56
CA TRP A 192 -6.18 -1.68 6.13
C TRP A 192 -4.69 -1.66 6.40
N THR A 193 -4.05 -2.83 6.34
CA THR A 193 -2.59 -2.92 6.35
C THR A 193 -2.12 -3.87 5.26
N ASP A 194 -0.99 -3.54 4.61
CA ASP A 194 -0.28 -4.53 3.83
C ASP A 194 0.82 -5.19 4.67
N ILE A 195 1.20 -6.39 4.28
CA ILE A 195 2.20 -7.19 4.98
C ILE A 195 3.53 -7.26 4.25
N SER A 196 3.77 -6.36 3.28
CA SER A 196 5.02 -6.29 2.56
C SER A 196 6.22 -6.20 3.51
N VAL A 197 7.34 -6.77 3.15
CA VAL A 197 8.56 -6.90 3.96
C VAL A 197 8.31 -7.66 5.27
N THR A 198 7.40 -7.18 6.11
CA THR A 198 7.16 -7.75 7.46
C THR A 198 6.63 -9.17 7.38
N GLY A 199 5.75 -9.49 6.43
CA GLY A 199 5.23 -10.83 6.25
C GLY A 199 6.33 -11.85 5.97
N LEU A 200 7.25 -11.55 5.06
CA LEU A 200 8.39 -12.41 4.75
C LEU A 200 9.37 -12.47 5.92
N MET A 201 9.65 -11.34 6.58
CA MET A 201 10.54 -11.26 7.73
C MET A 201 10.07 -12.10 8.92
N MET A 202 8.75 -12.19 9.16
CA MET A 202 8.17 -12.93 10.28
C MET A 202 7.97 -14.42 9.96
N ALA A 203 7.79 -14.76 8.68
CA ALA A 203 7.47 -16.12 8.25
C ALA A 203 8.55 -17.13 8.67
N GLY A 204 8.11 -18.24 9.30
CA GLY A 204 9.02 -19.28 9.78
C GLY A 204 9.91 -18.87 10.95
N GLY A 205 9.79 -17.65 11.45
CA GLY A 205 10.53 -17.14 12.60
C GLY A 205 9.75 -17.26 13.91
N PRO A 206 10.38 -16.88 15.04
CA PRO A 206 9.77 -17.03 16.38
C PRO A 206 8.55 -16.12 16.60
N PHE A 207 8.32 -15.13 15.75
CA PHE A 207 7.21 -14.18 15.84
C PHE A 207 6.07 -14.48 14.84
N ALA A 208 6.17 -15.56 14.05
CA ALA A 208 5.16 -15.87 13.01
C ALA A 208 3.74 -16.01 13.59
N ASP A 209 3.60 -16.80 14.67
CA ASP A 209 2.31 -17.03 15.34
C ASP A 209 1.74 -15.74 15.96
N GLN A 210 2.60 -14.93 16.58
CA GLN A 210 2.19 -13.66 17.18
C GLN A 210 1.75 -12.65 16.10
N PHE A 211 2.48 -12.60 15.00
CA PHE A 211 2.14 -11.74 13.87
C PHE A 211 0.79 -12.13 13.26
N ALA A 212 0.59 -13.41 12.93
CA ALA A 212 -0.68 -13.91 12.44
C ALA A 212 -1.83 -13.68 13.44
N TRP A 213 -1.58 -13.86 14.74
CA TRP A 213 -2.56 -13.59 15.78
C TRP A 213 -2.97 -12.11 15.81
N VAL A 214 -2.01 -11.17 15.72
CA VAL A 214 -2.29 -9.73 15.65
C VAL A 214 -3.14 -9.40 14.43
N LEU A 215 -2.79 -9.92 13.25
CA LEU A 215 -3.54 -9.67 12.03
C LEU A 215 -4.98 -10.20 12.11
N ARG A 216 -5.19 -11.37 12.75
CA ARG A 216 -6.54 -11.88 13.02
C ARG A 216 -7.33 -10.98 14.00
N LYS A 217 -6.67 -10.35 14.96
CA LYS A 217 -7.32 -9.38 15.88
C LYS A 217 -7.75 -8.11 15.18
N VAL A 218 -6.95 -7.60 14.26
CA VAL A 218 -7.33 -6.46 13.40
C VAL A 218 -8.50 -6.82 12.49
N GLY A 219 -8.55 -8.07 12.07
CA GLY A 219 -9.48 -8.62 11.08
C GLY A 219 -8.76 -8.94 9.78
N VAL A 220 -8.80 -10.21 9.37
CA VAL A 220 -8.15 -10.66 8.12
C VAL A 220 -8.73 -9.92 6.91
N ASP A 221 -9.99 -9.48 6.97
CA ASP A 221 -10.66 -8.63 5.97
C ASP A 221 -10.04 -7.22 5.82
N ARG A 222 -9.06 -6.88 6.64
CA ARG A 222 -8.31 -5.62 6.64
C ARG A 222 -6.83 -5.80 6.32
N VAL A 223 -6.44 -6.98 5.85
CA VAL A 223 -5.05 -7.29 5.50
C VAL A 223 -4.94 -7.53 4.00
N VAL A 224 -3.99 -6.89 3.35
CA VAL A 224 -3.68 -7.10 1.92
C VAL A 224 -2.23 -7.55 1.76
N PHE A 225 -1.96 -8.24 0.67
CA PHE A 225 -0.64 -8.69 0.30
C PHE A 225 0.10 -7.63 -0.50
N GLY A 226 1.37 -7.40 -0.20
CA GLY A 226 2.33 -6.65 -0.98
C GLY A 226 3.70 -7.29 -0.88
N SER A 227 4.53 -7.18 -1.91
CA SER A 227 5.92 -7.66 -1.90
C SER A 227 6.93 -6.58 -1.52
N ASP A 228 6.62 -5.33 -1.82
CA ASP A 228 7.56 -4.21 -1.81
C ASP A 228 8.74 -4.43 -2.79
N PHE A 229 8.46 -5.10 -3.92
CA PHE A 229 9.46 -5.22 -4.98
C PHE A 229 10.04 -3.82 -5.34
N PRO A 230 11.35 -3.65 -5.44
CA PRO A 230 12.40 -4.66 -5.59
C PRO A 230 13.09 -5.09 -4.27
N LEU A 231 12.61 -4.68 -3.10
CA LEU A 231 13.23 -5.08 -1.83
C LEU A 231 13.11 -6.59 -1.60
N ASP A 232 11.92 -7.15 -1.85
CA ASP A 232 11.68 -8.57 -1.70
C ASP A 232 11.23 -9.22 -3.02
N ASP A 233 11.52 -10.52 -3.16
CA ASP A 233 11.01 -11.35 -4.25
C ASP A 233 9.50 -11.58 -4.06
N PRO A 234 8.65 -11.21 -5.07
CA PRO A 234 7.19 -11.27 -4.92
C PRO A 234 6.66 -12.70 -4.76
N VAL A 235 7.33 -13.69 -5.32
CA VAL A 235 6.92 -15.10 -5.19
C VAL A 235 7.29 -15.65 -3.82
N ALA A 236 8.46 -15.29 -3.30
CA ALA A 236 8.86 -15.65 -1.94
C ALA A 236 7.96 -15.00 -0.90
N ALA A 237 7.64 -13.70 -1.07
CA ALA A 237 6.72 -12.96 -0.20
C ALA A 237 5.31 -13.57 -0.19
N ALA A 238 4.77 -13.96 -1.35
CA ALA A 238 3.46 -14.61 -1.43
C ALA A 238 3.45 -15.99 -0.73
N ARG A 239 4.52 -16.78 -0.89
CA ARG A 239 4.66 -18.07 -0.20
C ARG A 239 4.78 -17.91 1.32
N ALA A 240 5.36 -16.81 1.79
CA ALA A 240 5.49 -16.53 3.21
C ALA A 240 4.13 -16.45 3.92
N VAL A 241 3.06 -16.03 3.23
CA VAL A 241 1.70 -15.97 3.78
C VAL A 241 1.24 -17.35 4.29
N ALA A 242 1.53 -18.41 3.56
CA ALA A 242 1.21 -19.77 4.00
C ALA A 242 2.05 -20.21 5.23
N LEU A 243 3.30 -19.72 5.34
CA LEU A 243 4.20 -20.04 6.46
C LEU A 243 3.82 -19.28 7.75
N LEU A 244 2.95 -18.29 7.66
CA LEU A 244 2.37 -17.59 8.81
C LEU A 244 1.19 -18.36 9.47
N GLY A 245 0.83 -19.54 8.93
CA GLY A 245 -0.22 -20.38 9.51
C GLY A 245 -1.64 -19.88 9.28
N PHE A 246 -1.88 -19.10 8.23
CA PHE A 246 -3.23 -18.74 7.79
C PHE A 246 -3.95 -19.92 7.12
N THR A 247 -5.27 -20.04 7.35
CA THR A 247 -6.11 -20.98 6.62
C THR A 247 -6.16 -20.63 5.13
N GLU A 248 -6.69 -21.53 4.30
CA GLU A 248 -6.80 -21.26 2.86
C GLU A 248 -7.74 -20.10 2.57
N GLU A 249 -8.82 -19.96 3.31
CA GLU A 249 -9.76 -18.83 3.21
C GLU A 249 -9.09 -17.51 3.65
N GLU A 250 -8.30 -17.54 4.73
CA GLU A 250 -7.53 -16.36 5.16
C GLU A 250 -6.46 -15.99 4.12
N GLN A 251 -5.79 -16.98 3.52
CA GLN A 251 -4.83 -16.74 2.44
C GLN A 251 -5.52 -16.13 1.21
N ALA A 252 -6.70 -16.63 0.82
CA ALA A 252 -7.48 -16.05 -0.29
C ALA A 252 -7.84 -14.58 -0.01
N ALA A 253 -8.31 -14.29 1.20
CA ALA A 253 -8.62 -12.91 1.60
C ALA A 253 -7.41 -11.99 1.51
N ILE A 254 -6.27 -12.40 2.07
CA ILE A 254 -5.03 -11.59 2.13
C ILE A 254 -4.41 -11.43 0.74
N LEU A 255 -4.29 -12.52 -0.01
CA LEU A 255 -3.58 -12.55 -1.28
C LEU A 255 -4.39 -11.95 -2.45
N HIS A 256 -5.72 -11.89 -2.34
CA HIS A 256 -6.56 -11.47 -3.46
C HIS A 256 -7.79 -10.67 -3.06
N ASP A 257 -8.74 -11.24 -2.27
CA ASP A 257 -10.11 -10.74 -2.21
C ASP A 257 -10.21 -9.33 -1.62
N ASN A 258 -9.42 -9.04 -0.58
CA ASN A 258 -9.42 -7.72 0.06
C ASN A 258 -8.90 -6.64 -0.89
N ALA A 259 -7.83 -6.95 -1.65
CA ALA A 259 -7.28 -6.03 -2.65
C ALA A 259 -8.26 -5.85 -3.82
N ALA A 260 -8.91 -6.92 -4.29
CA ALA A 260 -9.92 -6.85 -5.33
C ALA A 260 -11.11 -5.96 -4.92
N ALA A 261 -11.56 -6.07 -3.67
CA ALA A 261 -12.61 -5.21 -3.11
C ALA A 261 -12.19 -3.74 -3.05
N LEU A 262 -10.94 -3.45 -2.65
CA LEU A 262 -10.40 -2.08 -2.62
C LEU A 262 -10.25 -1.48 -4.03
N LEU A 263 -9.97 -2.30 -5.03
CA LEU A 263 -9.92 -1.90 -6.44
C LEU A 263 -11.30 -1.71 -7.06
N GLY A 264 -12.38 -2.02 -6.34
CA GLY A 264 -13.77 -1.82 -6.78
C GLY A 264 -14.24 -2.79 -7.85
N GLY A 265 -13.64 -3.98 -7.92
CA GLY A 265 -14.02 -5.01 -8.92
C GLY A 265 -13.73 -4.56 -10.36
N LYS A 266 -12.81 -3.61 -10.54
CA LYS A 266 -12.38 -3.09 -11.86
C LYS A 266 -11.32 -3.98 -12.50
#